data_ad0e098a9a3bae53846d1c2b4c668605
#
_entry.id   ad0e098a9a3bae53846d1c2b4c668605
#
_cell.length_a   1.000
_cell.length_b   1.000
_cell.length_c   1.000
_cell.angle_alpha   90.00
_cell.angle_beta   90.00
_cell.angle_gamma   90.00
#
_symmetry.space_group_name_H-M   'P 1'
#
loop_
_entity.id
_entity.type
_entity.pdbx_description
1 polymer ?
#
loop_
_entity_poly.entity_id
_entity_poly.type
_entity_poly.pdbx_seq_one_letter_code
_entity_poly.pdbx_strand_id
1 'polypeptide(L)'
;LWNKQFGSKNSSRKFELREALKLEYLPIDALRLSLDFSLSRNDGTVEVFKSAQHNDFYEEKDPSLKGSYDWTKNENTSYRLRLSGAYNKSWGDHLLAAFASYSINESQLKTTALSMKGFPNDRLSEVYMGTEFQNTTGNENMTRALAFVMTLNYSYKQRYAVDYSMSINASSEFGKNNRYAPFWSAGLRWNAEKEEFIKNWGIFDELILRGTYGITGSQGFTPYQSLQMYTCLLYTSPSPRDKRQ
;
A
#
# COMPACT_ATOMS: atom_id res chain seq x y z
N LEU A 1 31.23 0.18 -30.88
CA LEU A 1 30.38 0.47 -29.70
C LEU A 1 29.44 -0.68 -29.34
N TRP A 2 28.83 -1.34 -30.32
CA TRP A 2 27.86 -2.44 -30.09
C TRP A 2 28.47 -3.66 -29.40
N ASN A 3 29.71 -4.04 -29.75
CA ASN A 3 30.36 -5.23 -29.20
C ASN A 3 30.71 -5.14 -27.71
N LYS A 4 30.73 -3.94 -27.12
CA LYS A 4 31.10 -3.73 -25.72
C LYS A 4 29.99 -4.02 -24.73
N GLN A 5 28.77 -4.23 -25.20
CA GLN A 5 27.63 -4.52 -24.34
C GLN A 5 27.25 -6.00 -24.26
N PHE A 6 27.80 -6.84 -25.15
CA PHE A 6 27.40 -8.24 -25.26
C PHE A 6 27.72 -9.11 -24.03
N GLY A 7 28.68 -8.72 -23.21
CA GLY A 7 29.01 -9.44 -21.98
C GLY A 7 28.10 -9.03 -20.78
N SER A 8 27.34 -7.94 -20.93
CA SER A 8 26.47 -7.47 -19.84
C SER A 8 25.18 -8.26 -19.79
N LYS A 9 24.68 -8.53 -18.58
CA LYS A 9 23.46 -9.30 -18.33
C LYS A 9 22.53 -8.49 -17.45
N ASN A 10 21.24 -8.52 -17.74
CA ASN A 10 20.20 -7.97 -16.90
C ASN A 10 19.11 -9.03 -16.76
N SER A 11 18.89 -9.49 -15.55
CA SER A 11 17.86 -10.46 -15.25
C SER A 11 16.92 -9.95 -14.17
N SER A 12 15.63 -10.24 -14.33
CA SER A 12 14.61 -9.97 -13.34
C SER A 12 13.77 -11.21 -13.14
N ARG A 13 13.67 -11.66 -11.89
CA ARG A 13 12.84 -12.79 -11.50
C ARG A 13 11.79 -12.29 -10.54
N LYS A 14 10.54 -12.73 -10.74
CA LYS A 14 9.43 -12.43 -9.84
C LYS A 14 8.75 -13.73 -9.44
N PHE A 15 8.49 -13.85 -8.17
CA PHE A 15 7.62 -14.88 -7.61
C PHE A 15 6.43 -14.18 -6.97
N GLU A 16 5.23 -14.63 -7.28
CA GLU A 16 4.00 -14.09 -6.73
C GLU A 16 3.11 -15.24 -6.27
N LEU A 17 2.75 -15.18 -4.98
CA LEU A 17 1.78 -16.07 -4.37
C LEU A 17 0.62 -15.23 -3.85
N ARG A 18 -0.59 -15.59 -4.21
CA ARG A 18 -1.82 -14.98 -3.68
C ARG A 18 -2.78 -16.08 -3.27
N GLU A 19 -3.17 -16.05 -2.01
CA GLU A 19 -4.15 -16.94 -1.43
C GLU A 19 -5.30 -16.12 -0.89
N ALA A 20 -6.52 -16.56 -1.13
CA ALA A 20 -7.72 -15.93 -0.61
C ALA A 20 -8.72 -16.98 -0.15
N LEU A 21 -9.23 -16.78 1.06
CA LEU A 21 -10.31 -17.56 1.64
C LEU A 21 -11.47 -16.62 1.95
N LYS A 22 -12.65 -16.96 1.46
CA LYS A 22 -13.88 -16.25 1.76
C LYS A 22 -14.89 -17.24 2.34
N LEU A 23 -15.41 -16.91 3.52
CA LEU A 23 -16.48 -17.62 4.17
C LEU A 23 -17.70 -16.72 4.26
N GLU A 24 -18.86 -17.20 3.84
CA GLU A 24 -20.13 -16.48 3.96
C GLU A 24 -21.10 -17.31 4.79
N TYR A 25 -21.80 -16.64 5.68
CA TYR A 25 -22.82 -17.21 6.51
C TYR A 25 -24.08 -16.35 6.48
N LEU A 26 -25.21 -16.96 6.17
CA LEU A 26 -26.52 -16.33 6.09
C LEU A 26 -27.41 -16.88 7.21
N PRO A 27 -27.35 -16.32 8.43
CA PRO A 27 -28.19 -16.80 9.53
C PRO A 27 -29.69 -16.57 9.31
N ILE A 28 -30.02 -15.52 8.57
CA ILE A 28 -31.38 -15.17 8.11
C ILE A 28 -31.29 -14.51 6.72
N ASP A 29 -32.36 -14.51 5.95
CA ASP A 29 -32.38 -13.94 4.58
C ASP A 29 -31.93 -12.48 4.52
N ALA A 30 -32.19 -11.72 5.59
CA ALA A 30 -31.85 -10.32 5.66
C ALA A 30 -30.40 -10.05 6.05
N LEU A 31 -29.67 -11.01 6.64
CA LEU A 31 -28.33 -10.80 7.20
C LEU A 31 -27.29 -11.72 6.54
N ARG A 32 -26.27 -11.11 5.97
CA ARG A 32 -25.09 -11.79 5.44
C ARG A 32 -23.87 -11.42 6.27
N LEU A 33 -23.18 -12.40 6.80
CA LEU A 33 -21.89 -12.26 7.45
C LEU A 33 -20.80 -12.81 6.54
N SER A 34 -19.68 -12.14 6.43
CA SER A 34 -18.55 -12.59 5.61
C SER A 34 -17.24 -12.44 6.36
N LEU A 35 -16.40 -13.45 6.25
CA LEU A 35 -15.02 -13.45 6.68
C LEU A 35 -14.14 -13.62 5.44
N ASP A 36 -13.32 -12.61 5.14
CA ASP A 36 -12.37 -12.63 4.05
C ASP A 36 -10.96 -12.63 4.62
N PHE A 37 -10.16 -13.61 4.26
CA PHE A 37 -8.73 -13.67 4.54
C PHE A 37 -7.96 -13.66 3.23
N SER A 38 -6.92 -12.87 3.14
CA SER A 38 -5.99 -12.91 2.01
C SER A 38 -4.54 -12.79 2.45
N LEU A 39 -3.70 -13.59 1.81
CA LEU A 39 -2.25 -13.57 1.90
C LEU A 39 -1.70 -13.23 0.51
N SER A 40 -0.78 -12.29 0.44
CA SER A 40 -0.04 -12.01 -0.78
C SER A 40 1.44 -11.96 -0.46
N ARG A 41 2.24 -12.66 -1.25
CA ARG A 41 3.70 -12.62 -1.19
C ARG A 41 4.25 -12.36 -2.60
N ASN A 42 5.05 -11.31 -2.71
CA ASN A 42 5.69 -10.92 -3.95
C ASN A 42 7.19 -10.79 -3.68
N ASP A 43 7.96 -11.72 -4.22
CA ASP A 43 9.41 -11.69 -4.14
C ASP A 43 9.96 -11.33 -5.52
N GLY A 44 10.78 -10.28 -5.60
CA GLY A 44 11.44 -9.81 -6.82
C GLY A 44 12.94 -9.78 -6.64
N THR A 45 13.68 -10.35 -7.58
CA THR A 45 15.15 -10.23 -7.64
C THR A 45 15.54 -9.62 -8.97
N VAL A 46 16.35 -8.58 -8.92
CA VAL A 46 16.95 -7.93 -10.08
C VAL A 46 18.45 -8.05 -9.98
N GLU A 47 19.07 -8.51 -11.03
CA GLU A 47 20.50 -8.70 -11.18
C GLU A 47 20.97 -7.97 -12.42
N VAL A 48 21.91 -7.06 -12.27
CA VAL A 48 22.50 -6.30 -13.36
C VAL A 48 24.00 -6.49 -13.31
N PHE A 49 24.54 -7.21 -14.29
CA PHE A 49 25.97 -7.36 -14.49
C PHE A 49 26.41 -6.51 -15.68
N LYS A 50 27.40 -5.65 -15.45
CA LYS A 50 28.07 -4.89 -16.51
C LYS A 50 29.47 -5.41 -16.68
N SER A 51 29.80 -5.84 -17.89
CA SER A 51 31.14 -6.30 -18.28
C SER A 51 32.21 -5.24 -18.02
N ALA A 52 33.42 -5.63 -17.71
CA ALA A 52 34.57 -4.75 -17.64
C ALA A 52 34.83 -3.97 -18.96
N GLN A 53 34.31 -4.47 -20.08
CA GLN A 53 34.39 -3.82 -21.37
C GLN A 53 33.23 -2.87 -21.67
N HIS A 54 32.27 -2.72 -20.74
CA HIS A 54 31.16 -1.81 -20.90
C HIS A 54 31.63 -0.35 -21.00
N ASN A 55 30.89 0.47 -21.74
CA ASN A 55 31.26 1.86 -21.99
C ASN A 55 31.41 2.70 -20.70
N ASP A 56 30.68 2.34 -19.63
CA ASP A 56 30.75 3.01 -18.33
C ASP A 56 32.15 2.94 -17.72
N PHE A 57 32.99 1.97 -18.14
CA PHE A 57 34.34 1.77 -17.63
C PHE A 57 35.42 2.19 -18.63
N TYR A 58 35.06 2.95 -19.66
CA TYR A 58 36.02 3.37 -20.69
C TYR A 58 37.14 4.26 -20.13
N GLU A 59 36.76 5.17 -19.24
CA GLU A 59 37.70 6.12 -18.61
C GLU A 59 38.38 5.54 -17.37
N GLU A 60 37.88 4.43 -16.82
CA GLU A 60 38.47 3.77 -15.66
C GLU A 60 39.80 3.14 -16.03
N LYS A 61 40.85 3.53 -15.30
CA LYS A 61 42.22 3.03 -15.53
C LYS A 61 42.56 1.81 -14.70
N ASP A 62 41.92 1.69 -13.54
CA ASP A 62 42.17 0.59 -12.62
C ASP A 62 41.33 -0.64 -13.02
N PRO A 63 41.98 -1.75 -13.42
CA PRO A 63 41.26 -2.98 -13.78
C PRO A 63 40.43 -3.55 -12.63
N SER A 64 40.81 -3.28 -11.37
CA SER A 64 40.08 -3.75 -10.18
C SER A 64 38.74 -3.08 -9.98
N LEU A 65 38.50 -1.94 -10.66
CA LEU A 65 37.25 -1.18 -10.62
C LEU A 65 36.37 -1.39 -11.84
N LYS A 66 36.85 -2.16 -12.84
CA LYS A 66 36.09 -2.43 -14.07
C LYS A 66 35.14 -3.60 -13.87
N GLY A 67 33.96 -3.45 -14.48
CA GLY A 67 32.85 -4.39 -14.29
C GLY A 67 32.10 -4.15 -12.99
N SER A 68 30.79 -4.28 -13.02
CA SER A 68 29.95 -4.16 -11.82
C SER A 68 28.87 -5.23 -11.81
N TYR A 69 28.45 -5.56 -10.60
CA TYR A 69 27.32 -6.42 -10.33
C TYR A 69 26.45 -5.77 -9.28
N ASP A 70 25.22 -5.47 -9.67
CA ASP A 70 24.20 -4.91 -8.79
C ASP A 70 23.11 -5.94 -8.61
N TRP A 71 22.87 -6.31 -7.36
CA TRP A 71 21.84 -7.25 -6.97
C TRP A 71 20.85 -6.57 -6.03
N THR A 72 19.56 -6.68 -6.32
CA THR A 72 18.50 -6.15 -5.49
C THR A 72 17.43 -7.20 -5.29
N LYS A 73 17.07 -7.45 -4.04
CA LYS A 73 15.96 -8.31 -3.65
C LYS A 73 14.91 -7.50 -2.91
N ASN A 74 13.68 -7.59 -3.40
CA ASN A 74 12.50 -7.02 -2.77
C ASN A 74 11.57 -8.16 -2.35
N GLU A 75 11.21 -8.20 -1.09
CA GLU A 75 10.28 -9.16 -0.49
C GLU A 75 9.12 -8.38 0.09
N ASN A 76 7.93 -8.60 -0.43
CA ASN A 76 6.72 -7.96 0.08
C ASN A 76 5.71 -9.04 0.48
N THR A 77 5.39 -9.09 1.78
CA THR A 77 4.39 -9.98 2.34
C THR A 77 3.27 -9.16 2.95
N SER A 78 2.03 -9.45 2.58
CA SER A 78 0.87 -8.75 3.14
C SER A 78 -0.24 -9.73 3.53
N TYR A 79 -0.85 -9.45 4.66
CA TYR A 79 -2.01 -10.16 5.19
C TYR A 79 -3.17 -9.21 5.34
N ARG A 80 -4.36 -9.68 4.99
CA ARG A 80 -5.60 -8.96 5.24
C ARG A 80 -6.64 -9.90 5.81
N LEU A 81 -7.22 -9.49 6.92
CA LEU A 81 -8.40 -10.11 7.48
C LEU A 81 -9.52 -9.09 7.50
N ARG A 82 -10.69 -9.45 6.97
CA ARG A 82 -11.88 -8.61 6.99
C ARG A 82 -13.06 -9.42 7.50
N LEU A 83 -13.72 -8.90 8.53
CA LEU A 83 -15.03 -9.35 8.97
C LEU A 83 -16.05 -8.32 8.52
N SER A 84 -17.13 -8.73 7.88
CA SER A 84 -18.18 -7.81 7.43
C SER A 84 -19.57 -8.40 7.65
N GLY A 85 -20.52 -7.51 7.86
CA GLY A 85 -21.94 -7.83 7.98
C GLY A 85 -22.76 -6.88 7.11
N ALA A 86 -23.69 -7.43 6.34
CA ALA A 86 -24.64 -6.69 5.55
C ALA A 86 -26.06 -7.12 5.93
N TYR A 87 -26.86 -6.15 6.35
CA TYR A 87 -28.27 -6.34 6.69
C TYR A 87 -29.15 -5.56 5.72
N ASN A 88 -30.04 -6.25 5.02
CA ASN A 88 -30.98 -5.64 4.09
C ASN A 88 -32.37 -6.15 4.37
N LYS A 89 -33.28 -5.25 4.67
CA LYS A 89 -34.68 -5.61 4.94
C LYS A 89 -35.63 -4.56 4.41
N SER A 90 -36.70 -5.03 3.80
CA SER A 90 -37.85 -4.23 3.41
C SER A 90 -39.09 -4.70 4.17
N TRP A 91 -39.91 -3.77 4.65
CA TRP A 91 -41.20 -4.04 5.29
C TRP A 91 -42.19 -2.91 4.99
N GLY A 92 -43.25 -3.23 4.32
CA GLY A 92 -44.20 -2.22 3.81
C GLY A 92 -43.49 -1.16 2.98
N ASP A 93 -43.59 0.09 3.39
CA ASP A 93 -42.99 1.25 2.71
C ASP A 93 -41.55 1.55 3.16
N HIS A 94 -40.98 0.71 4.04
CA HIS A 94 -39.65 0.94 4.63
C HIS A 94 -38.59 0.05 3.97
N LEU A 95 -37.45 0.63 3.67
CA LEU A 95 -36.23 -0.06 3.21
C LEU A 95 -35.08 0.32 4.15
N LEU A 96 -34.42 -0.67 4.69
CA LEU A 96 -33.21 -0.51 5.51
C LEU A 96 -32.08 -1.34 4.90
N ALA A 97 -30.95 -0.68 4.63
CA ALA A 97 -29.70 -1.31 4.28
C ALA A 97 -28.61 -0.84 5.25
N ALA A 98 -27.99 -1.78 5.94
CA ALA A 98 -26.89 -1.52 6.85
C ALA A 98 -25.70 -2.39 6.50
N PHE A 99 -24.53 -1.82 6.53
CA PHE A 99 -23.27 -2.54 6.33
C PHE A 99 -22.27 -2.11 7.39
N ALA A 100 -21.55 -3.08 7.96
CA ALA A 100 -20.43 -2.82 8.83
C ALA A 100 -19.27 -3.74 8.46
N SER A 101 -18.06 -3.25 8.50
CA SER A 101 -16.85 -4.06 8.30
C SER A 101 -15.73 -3.64 9.23
N TYR A 102 -14.97 -4.62 9.67
CA TYR A 102 -13.74 -4.45 10.41
C TYR A 102 -12.62 -5.15 9.66
N SER A 103 -11.52 -4.45 9.39
CA SER A 103 -10.39 -5.03 8.67
C SER A 103 -9.08 -4.75 9.37
N ILE A 104 -8.20 -5.75 9.34
CA ILE A 104 -6.81 -5.71 9.78
C ILE A 104 -5.96 -5.95 8.55
N ASN A 105 -5.02 -5.06 8.29
CA ASN A 105 -4.04 -5.21 7.22
C ASN A 105 -2.64 -5.11 7.84
N GLU A 106 -1.75 -6.01 7.44
CA GLU A 106 -0.32 -5.94 7.74
C GLU A 106 0.44 -6.09 6.43
N SER A 107 1.44 -5.24 6.23
CA SER A 107 2.34 -5.31 5.07
C SER A 107 3.76 -5.15 5.55
N GLN A 108 4.62 -6.06 5.15
CA GLN A 108 6.04 -6.06 5.42
C GLN A 108 6.79 -5.99 4.09
N LEU A 109 7.54 -4.91 3.89
CA LEU A 109 8.40 -4.71 2.74
C LEU A 109 9.86 -4.77 3.21
N LYS A 110 10.62 -5.70 2.64
CA LYS A 110 12.05 -5.83 2.87
C LYS A 110 12.79 -5.68 1.55
N THR A 111 13.73 -4.76 1.51
CA THR A 111 14.62 -4.54 0.37
C THR A 111 16.04 -4.78 0.81
N THR A 112 16.79 -5.56 0.05
CA THR A 112 18.22 -5.78 0.24
C THR A 112 18.90 -5.54 -1.09
N ALA A 113 19.94 -4.72 -1.09
CA ALA A 113 20.74 -4.46 -2.27
C ALA A 113 22.23 -4.63 -1.95
N LEU A 114 22.96 -5.14 -2.91
CA LEU A 114 24.40 -5.37 -2.86
C LEU A 114 25.01 -4.93 -4.18
N SER A 115 26.12 -4.20 -4.13
CA SER A 115 26.89 -3.77 -5.28
C SER A 115 28.35 -4.18 -5.14
N MET A 116 28.88 -4.78 -6.19
CA MET A 116 30.27 -5.22 -6.29
C MET A 116 30.90 -4.68 -7.58
N LYS A 117 32.22 -4.46 -7.55
CA LYS A 117 33.03 -4.12 -8.71
C LYS A 117 34.20 -5.09 -8.88
N GLY A 118 34.93 -4.92 -10.00
CA GLY A 118 36.13 -5.68 -10.26
C GLY A 118 35.85 -7.09 -10.77
N PHE A 119 35.27 -7.18 -11.94
CA PHE A 119 35.01 -8.44 -12.65
C PHE A 119 35.94 -8.59 -13.83
N PRO A 120 37.05 -9.33 -13.66
CA PRO A 120 38.10 -9.40 -14.70
C PRO A 120 37.67 -10.17 -15.95
N ASN A 121 36.60 -10.97 -15.84
CA ASN A 121 36.14 -11.81 -16.93
C ASN A 121 34.62 -11.96 -16.94
N ASP A 122 33.98 -11.79 -18.07
CA ASP A 122 32.55 -11.91 -18.27
C ASP A 122 31.96 -13.31 -17.95
N ARG A 123 32.81 -14.34 -17.91
CA ARG A 123 32.40 -15.69 -17.50
C ARG A 123 32.23 -15.82 -15.98
N LEU A 124 32.85 -14.92 -15.23
CA LEU A 124 32.79 -14.85 -13.75
C LEU A 124 31.81 -13.76 -13.33
N SER A 125 30.56 -13.88 -13.71
CA SER A 125 29.52 -12.87 -13.53
C SER A 125 28.64 -13.09 -12.28
N GLU A 126 29.14 -13.87 -11.31
CA GLU A 126 28.43 -14.11 -10.05
C GLU A 126 28.91 -13.10 -8.98
N VAL A 127 28.01 -12.71 -8.08
CA VAL A 127 28.26 -11.66 -7.08
C VAL A 127 29.55 -11.86 -6.27
N TYR A 128 29.84 -13.11 -5.91
CA TYR A 128 31.04 -13.47 -5.10
C TYR A 128 32.35 -13.50 -5.88
N MET A 129 32.30 -13.22 -7.17
CA MET A 129 33.48 -13.14 -8.05
C MET A 129 34.05 -11.71 -8.18
N GLY A 130 33.31 -10.70 -7.68
CA GLY A 130 33.78 -9.32 -7.64
C GLY A 130 34.94 -9.18 -6.64
N THR A 131 35.96 -8.40 -7.00
CA THR A 131 37.14 -8.18 -6.18
C THR A 131 36.96 -7.06 -5.16
N GLU A 132 36.05 -6.13 -5.43
CA GLU A 132 35.85 -4.96 -4.59
C GLU A 132 34.36 -4.78 -4.20
N PHE A 133 34.13 -4.81 -2.91
CA PHE A 133 32.84 -4.51 -2.33
C PHE A 133 32.59 -2.99 -2.36
N GLN A 134 31.46 -2.57 -2.92
CA GLN A 134 31.08 -1.16 -3.01
C GLN A 134 30.12 -0.76 -1.93
N ASN A 135 28.97 -1.44 -1.87
CA ASN A 135 27.92 -1.08 -0.94
C ASN A 135 26.97 -2.23 -0.67
N THR A 136 26.40 -2.23 0.52
CA THR A 136 25.19 -3.00 0.84
C THR A 136 24.19 -2.10 1.53
N THR A 137 22.94 -2.18 1.11
CA THR A 137 21.86 -1.46 1.74
C THR A 137 20.73 -2.42 2.08
N GLY A 138 20.07 -2.16 3.18
CA GLY A 138 18.90 -2.91 3.60
C GLY A 138 17.88 -1.98 4.21
N ASN A 139 16.62 -2.20 3.89
CA ASN A 139 15.50 -1.52 4.50
C ASN A 139 14.40 -2.52 4.78
N GLU A 140 13.83 -2.44 5.97
CA GLU A 140 12.65 -3.21 6.34
C GLU A 140 11.60 -2.25 6.89
N ASN A 141 10.42 -2.31 6.30
CA ASN A 141 9.29 -1.50 6.69
C ASN A 141 8.08 -2.40 6.95
N MET A 142 7.51 -2.28 8.14
CA MET A 142 6.30 -2.99 8.53
C MET A 142 5.20 -1.98 8.85
N THR A 143 4.09 -2.09 8.14
CA THR A 143 2.91 -1.25 8.35
C THR A 143 1.74 -2.10 8.80
N ARG A 144 0.99 -1.61 9.78
CA ARG A 144 -0.24 -2.20 10.29
C ARG A 144 -1.35 -1.18 10.23
N ALA A 145 -2.46 -1.54 9.66
CA ALA A 145 -3.63 -0.69 9.57
C ALA A 145 -4.88 -1.44 10.04
N LEU A 146 -5.71 -0.74 10.80
CA LEU A 146 -7.03 -1.16 11.19
C LEU A 146 -8.04 -0.22 10.55
N ALA A 147 -9.13 -0.75 10.04
CA ALA A 147 -10.23 0.07 9.55
C ALA A 147 -11.56 -0.52 9.99
N PHE A 148 -12.38 0.33 10.56
CA PHE A 148 -13.80 0.07 10.79
C PHE A 148 -14.61 0.99 9.88
N VAL A 149 -15.55 0.41 9.13
CA VAL A 149 -16.44 1.15 8.23
C VAL A 149 -17.86 0.71 8.53
N MET A 150 -18.76 1.68 8.63
CA MET A 150 -20.19 1.45 8.80
C MET A 150 -20.96 2.36 7.85
N THR A 151 -21.96 1.81 7.17
CA THR A 151 -22.90 2.57 6.36
C THR A 151 -24.32 2.15 6.73
N LEU A 152 -25.22 3.12 6.80
CA LEU A 152 -26.63 2.93 7.04
C LEU A 152 -27.42 3.73 6.02
N ASN A 153 -28.31 3.07 5.32
CA ASN A 153 -29.21 3.69 4.37
C ASN A 153 -30.65 3.30 4.76
N TYR A 154 -31.47 4.28 5.03
CA TYR A 154 -32.87 4.07 5.33
C TYR A 154 -33.73 4.87 4.36
N SER A 155 -34.77 4.27 3.82
CA SER A 155 -35.70 4.93 2.92
C SER A 155 -37.14 4.62 3.34
N TYR A 156 -37.98 5.66 3.33
CA TYR A 156 -39.42 5.58 3.59
C TYR A 156 -40.20 6.01 2.36
N LYS A 157 -41.12 5.14 1.91
CA LYS A 157 -41.95 5.30 0.71
C LYS A 157 -41.18 5.68 -0.54
N GLN A 158 -39.87 5.40 -0.57
CA GLN A 158 -38.95 5.88 -1.61
C GLN A 158 -38.98 7.41 -1.81
N ARG A 159 -39.57 8.16 -0.87
CA ARG A 159 -39.67 9.62 -0.90
C ARG A 159 -38.57 10.24 -0.03
N TYR A 160 -38.40 9.74 1.16
CA TYR A 160 -37.40 10.23 2.13
C TYR A 160 -36.33 9.18 2.30
N ALA A 161 -35.06 9.59 2.23
CA ALA A 161 -33.97 8.71 2.55
C ALA A 161 -32.95 9.41 3.45
N VAL A 162 -32.40 8.64 4.38
CA VAL A 162 -31.33 9.04 5.30
C VAL A 162 -30.15 8.12 5.02
N ASP A 163 -29.01 8.73 4.75
CA ASP A 163 -27.75 8.05 4.54
C ASP A 163 -26.80 8.45 5.68
N TYR A 164 -26.18 7.48 6.33
CA TYR A 164 -25.14 7.71 7.33
C TYR A 164 -23.93 6.83 6.98
N SER A 165 -22.74 7.40 7.00
CA SER A 165 -21.50 6.67 6.89
C SER A 165 -20.50 7.09 7.95
N MET A 166 -19.77 6.13 8.48
CA MET A 166 -18.69 6.34 9.44
C MET A 166 -17.52 5.45 9.08
N SER A 167 -16.31 5.99 9.19
CA SER A 167 -15.08 5.22 9.11
C SER A 167 -14.12 5.63 10.21
N ILE A 168 -13.51 4.65 10.86
CA ILE A 168 -12.43 4.85 11.83
C ILE A 168 -11.23 4.10 11.31
N ASN A 169 -10.17 4.83 10.98
CA ASN A 169 -8.93 4.26 10.49
C ASN A 169 -7.83 4.46 11.52
N ALA A 170 -7.02 3.43 11.72
CA ALA A 170 -5.83 3.49 12.54
C ALA A 170 -4.65 2.89 11.78
N SER A 171 -3.50 3.51 11.88
CA SER A 171 -2.26 3.02 11.25
C SER A 171 -1.08 3.13 12.21
N SER A 172 -0.16 2.17 12.09
CA SER A 172 1.14 2.24 12.77
C SER A 172 2.01 3.38 12.27
N GLU A 173 1.68 3.94 11.10
CA GLU A 173 2.36 5.09 10.50
C GLU A 173 2.00 6.41 11.18
N PHE A 174 0.90 6.44 11.93
CA PHE A 174 0.47 7.63 12.63
C PHE A 174 1.20 7.80 13.96
N GLY A 175 1.43 9.05 14.34
CA GLY A 175 2.02 9.40 15.62
C GLY A 175 1.24 8.83 16.81
N LYS A 176 1.95 8.49 17.89
CA LYS A 176 1.44 7.78 19.06
C LYS A 176 0.13 8.38 19.64
N ASN A 177 -0.05 9.69 19.51
CA ASN A 177 -1.19 10.41 20.10
C ASN A 177 -2.41 10.53 19.15
N ASN A 178 -2.26 10.27 17.84
CA ASN A 178 -3.31 10.45 16.85
C ASN A 178 -3.45 9.21 15.95
N ARG A 179 -3.45 8.02 16.55
CA ARG A 179 -3.52 6.76 15.80
C ARG A 179 -4.87 6.51 15.14
N TYR A 180 -5.93 7.10 15.66
CA TYR A 180 -7.29 6.90 15.19
C TYR A 180 -7.81 8.17 14.52
N ALA A 181 -8.30 8.03 13.31
CA ALA A 181 -8.92 9.11 12.56
C ALA A 181 -10.39 8.75 12.26
N PRO A 182 -11.34 9.28 13.03
CA PRO A 182 -12.76 9.10 12.77
C PRO A 182 -13.24 10.10 11.71
N PHE A 183 -13.95 9.59 10.72
CA PHE A 183 -14.65 10.36 9.69
C PHE A 183 -16.10 9.92 9.66
N TRP A 184 -17.00 10.85 9.42
CA TRP A 184 -18.41 10.54 9.31
C TRP A 184 -19.12 11.51 8.38
N SER A 185 -20.20 11.05 7.78
CA SER A 185 -21.11 11.89 7.02
C SER A 185 -22.54 11.43 7.20
N ALA A 186 -23.43 12.38 7.20
CA ALA A 186 -24.87 12.14 7.21
C ALA A 186 -25.51 12.89 6.05
N GLY A 187 -26.43 12.24 5.35
CA GLY A 187 -27.14 12.77 4.19
C GLY A 187 -28.63 12.59 4.34
N LEU A 188 -29.37 13.55 3.83
CA LEU A 188 -30.80 13.49 3.66
C LEU A 188 -31.13 13.64 2.19
N ARG A 189 -32.07 12.84 1.69
CA ARG A 189 -32.58 12.92 0.33
C ARG A 189 -34.10 12.93 0.37
N TRP A 190 -34.68 13.86 -0.35
CA TRP A 190 -36.11 13.97 -0.56
C TRP A 190 -36.39 13.90 -2.06
N ASN A 191 -37.13 12.88 -2.47
CA ASN A 191 -37.62 12.70 -3.81
C ASN A 191 -39.00 13.41 -3.91
N ALA A 192 -38.95 14.71 -4.15
CA ALA A 192 -40.09 15.59 -4.05
C ALA A 192 -41.10 15.34 -5.16
N GLU A 193 -40.65 14.80 -6.31
CA GLU A 193 -41.53 14.39 -7.45
C GLU A 193 -42.56 13.32 -7.06
N LYS A 194 -42.30 12.58 -5.97
CA LYS A 194 -43.21 11.53 -5.47
C LYS A 194 -44.32 12.06 -4.56
N GLU A 195 -44.27 13.35 -4.22
CA GLU A 195 -45.32 14.00 -3.43
C GLU A 195 -46.53 14.35 -4.31
N GLU A 196 -47.74 14.09 -3.80
CA GLU A 196 -48.97 14.29 -4.58
C GLU A 196 -49.16 15.75 -5.04
N PHE A 197 -48.74 16.72 -4.18
CA PHE A 197 -48.89 18.13 -4.54
C PHE A 197 -47.91 18.56 -5.64
N ILE A 198 -46.74 17.92 -5.78
CA ILE A 198 -45.80 18.21 -6.87
C ILE A 198 -46.21 17.49 -8.15
N LYS A 199 -46.66 16.22 -8.05
CA LYS A 199 -47.21 15.48 -9.18
C LYS A 199 -48.35 16.23 -9.87
N ASN A 200 -49.19 16.87 -9.11
CA ASN A 200 -50.34 17.63 -9.63
C ASN A 200 -49.90 18.87 -10.41
N TRP A 201 -48.66 19.36 -10.24
CA TRP A 201 -48.16 20.47 -11.06
C TRP A 201 -47.80 20.04 -12.48
N GLY A 202 -47.47 18.77 -12.72
CA GLY A 202 -47.18 18.24 -14.03
C GLY A 202 -45.97 18.86 -14.76
N ILE A 203 -45.11 19.56 -14.00
CA ILE A 203 -43.98 20.33 -14.52
C ILE A 203 -42.68 19.53 -14.40
N PHE A 204 -42.55 18.69 -13.34
CA PHE A 204 -41.32 17.98 -13.02
C PHE A 204 -41.51 16.47 -13.17
N ASP A 205 -40.72 15.85 -14.03
CA ASP A 205 -40.62 14.39 -14.12
C ASP A 205 -39.75 13.83 -12.97
N GLU A 206 -38.72 14.59 -12.57
CA GLU A 206 -37.81 14.26 -11.47
C GLU A 206 -37.44 15.53 -10.70
N LEU A 207 -37.63 15.50 -9.37
CA LEU A 207 -37.21 16.57 -8.46
C LEU A 207 -36.64 15.97 -7.19
N ILE A 208 -35.32 15.91 -7.11
CA ILE A 208 -34.59 15.35 -5.97
C ILE A 208 -33.83 16.45 -5.23
N LEU A 209 -34.13 16.62 -3.96
CA LEU A 209 -33.36 17.47 -3.05
C LEU A 209 -32.45 16.59 -2.18
N ARG A 210 -31.16 16.93 -2.13
CA ARG A 210 -30.17 16.23 -1.32
C ARG A 210 -29.33 17.22 -0.54
N GLY A 211 -29.13 16.94 0.74
CA GLY A 211 -28.20 17.64 1.61
C GLY A 211 -27.29 16.64 2.32
N THR A 212 -26.01 16.91 2.38
CA THR A 212 -25.03 16.09 3.10
C THR A 212 -24.13 16.96 3.96
N TYR A 213 -23.83 16.47 5.16
CA TYR A 213 -22.90 17.12 6.07
C TYR A 213 -22.00 16.06 6.71
N GLY A 214 -20.71 16.37 6.89
CA GLY A 214 -19.78 15.43 7.49
C GLY A 214 -18.35 15.96 7.60
N ILE A 215 -17.51 15.16 8.23
CA ILE A 215 -16.08 15.39 8.37
C ILE A 215 -15.37 14.32 7.57
N THR A 216 -14.59 14.76 6.57
CA THR A 216 -13.75 13.89 5.74
C THR A 216 -12.31 14.33 5.84
N GLY A 217 -11.40 13.42 5.57
CA GLY A 217 -9.96 13.70 5.55
C GLY A 217 -9.21 12.69 4.68
N SER A 218 -8.01 13.04 4.28
CA SER A 218 -7.09 12.14 3.61
C SER A 218 -5.95 11.73 4.53
N GLN A 219 -5.49 10.49 4.40
CA GLN A 219 -4.39 9.91 5.17
C GLN A 219 -3.25 9.59 4.20
N GLY A 220 -2.53 10.62 3.76
CA GLY A 220 -1.41 10.48 2.84
C GLY A 220 -0.07 10.75 3.53
N PHE A 221 0.23 10.04 4.63
CA PHE A 221 1.52 10.18 5.31
C PHE A 221 2.48 9.08 4.90
N THR A 222 3.77 9.43 4.79
CA THR A 222 4.82 8.42 4.64
C THR A 222 5.06 7.71 5.97
N PRO A 223 5.37 6.39 5.93
CA PRO A 223 5.68 5.62 7.13
C PRO A 223 6.76 6.30 7.98
N TYR A 224 6.57 6.28 9.31
CA TYR A 224 7.54 6.79 10.29
C TYR A 224 7.82 8.30 10.24
N GLN A 225 7.08 9.09 9.49
CA GLN A 225 7.25 10.54 9.40
C GLN A 225 7.13 11.26 10.76
N SER A 226 6.40 10.68 11.71
CA SER A 226 6.24 11.20 13.07
C SER A 226 7.38 10.82 14.03
N LEU A 227 8.34 9.99 13.60
CA LEU A 227 9.48 9.60 14.39
C LEU A 227 10.67 10.51 14.08
N GLN A 228 11.42 10.89 15.12
CA GLN A 228 12.72 11.53 14.92
C GLN A 228 13.66 10.50 14.30
N MET A 229 14.05 10.72 13.05
CA MET A 229 15.05 9.90 12.38
C MET A 229 16.44 10.51 12.62
N TYR A 230 17.33 9.71 13.18
CA TYR A 230 18.73 10.05 13.32
C TYR A 230 19.52 9.38 12.21
N THR A 231 20.18 10.19 11.38
CA THR A 231 21.17 9.66 10.43
C THR A 231 22.49 9.59 11.17
N CYS A 232 23.02 8.40 11.37
CA CYS A 232 24.37 8.22 11.91
C CYS A 232 25.37 8.65 10.82
N LEU A 233 25.86 9.88 10.92
CA LEU A 233 27.04 10.29 10.20
C LEU A 233 28.24 9.71 10.98
N LEU A 234 28.92 8.73 10.42
CA LEU A 234 30.23 8.31 10.87
C LEU A 234 31.17 9.50 10.65
N TYR A 235 31.20 10.39 11.64
CA TYR A 235 32.20 11.44 11.69
C TYR A 235 33.49 10.81 12.20
N THR A 236 34.37 10.42 11.29
CA THR A 236 35.75 10.13 11.62
C THR A 236 36.48 11.47 11.89
N SER A 237 36.33 12.02 13.08
CA SER A 237 37.22 13.09 13.47
C SER A 237 38.61 12.47 13.59
N PRO A 238 39.65 13.07 13.00
CA PRO A 238 41.02 12.59 13.19
C PRO A 238 41.31 12.60 14.70
N SER A 239 41.75 11.44 15.21
CA SER A 239 42.13 11.31 16.60
C SER A 239 43.20 12.36 16.96
N PRO A 240 43.13 12.98 18.14
CA PRO A 240 44.18 13.90 18.60
C PRO A 240 45.62 13.30 18.58
N ARG A 241 45.73 11.97 18.45
CA ARG A 241 47.01 11.26 18.29
C ARG A 241 47.63 11.40 16.91
N ASP A 242 46.86 11.72 15.86
CA ASP A 242 47.40 11.86 14.49
C ASP A 242 48.05 13.23 14.23
N LYS A 243 48.06 14.14 15.21
CA LYS A 243 48.71 15.45 15.13
C LYS A 243 50.16 15.50 15.70
N ARG A 244 50.76 14.32 15.96
CA ARG A 244 52.15 14.23 16.42
C ARG A 244 52.97 13.40 15.43
N GLN A 245 53.20 13.94 14.26
CA GLN A 245 54.37 13.64 13.41
C GLN A 245 54.84 14.94 12.79
#